data_b172ddfb06c34d25d8315eb282bee6c9
#
_entry.id   b172ddfb06c34d25d8315eb282bee6c9
#
_cell.length_a   1.000
_cell.length_b   1.000
_cell.length_c   1.000
_cell.angle_alpha   90.00
_cell.angle_beta   90.00
_cell.angle_gamma   90.00
#
_symmetry.space_group_name_H-M   'P 1'
#
loop_
_entity.id
_entity.type
_entity.pdbx_description
1 polymer ?
#
loop_
_entity_poly.entity_id
_entity_poly.type
_entity_poly.pdbx_seq_one_letter_code
_entity_poly.pdbx_strand_id
1 'polypeptide(L)'
;MPKYVSFLAAGCAFSLMLLSPMAIANNKSQVMMGEKTVTLEGKLPKLEQMAPRFKVVDDKFNPINLTDFKGKTILISAVPSLDTGVCALQTKRFNSEVGHFSDNVIMLTISTDLPFAQKRFCKVENVENIKVLSDSVWRDFGEKYGLLIEDYGLLARAIFIIDAEGKLKYQELVPNITEHPNYDAALEALKTIQVQQ
;
A
#
# COMPACT_ATOMS: atom_id res chain seq x y z
N MET A 1 -46.77 76.79 -19.27
CA MET A 1 -46.71 75.42 -19.77
C MET A 1 -45.37 74.83 -19.32
N PRO A 2 -45.30 74.00 -18.26
CA PRO A 2 -44.07 73.36 -17.84
C PRO A 2 -43.93 71.97 -18.49
N LYS A 3 -42.73 71.71 -18.98
CA LYS A 3 -42.32 70.43 -19.59
C LYS A 3 -41.88 69.48 -18.48
N TYR A 4 -42.49 68.29 -18.39
CA TYR A 4 -42.06 67.21 -17.53
C TYR A 4 -40.91 66.46 -18.17
N VAL A 5 -39.77 66.34 -17.43
CA VAL A 5 -38.64 65.50 -17.77
C VAL A 5 -38.73 64.23 -16.95
N SER A 6 -38.97 63.11 -17.67
CA SER A 6 -38.93 61.75 -16.99
C SER A 6 -37.51 61.26 -16.84
N PHE A 7 -37.07 61.02 -15.62
CA PHE A 7 -35.83 60.28 -15.31
C PHE A 7 -36.11 58.78 -15.29
N LEU A 8 -35.50 58.05 -16.20
CA LEU A 8 -35.43 56.60 -16.18
C LEU A 8 -34.29 56.20 -15.22
N ALA A 9 -34.63 55.57 -14.12
CA ALA A 9 -33.67 54.94 -13.22
C ALA A 9 -33.34 53.52 -13.73
N ALA A 10 -32.09 53.35 -14.22
CA ALA A 10 -31.57 52.03 -14.57
C ALA A 10 -31.10 51.31 -13.33
N GLY A 11 -31.86 50.30 -12.87
CA GLY A 11 -31.48 49.42 -11.76
C GLY A 11 -30.43 48.40 -12.21
N CYS A 12 -29.18 48.57 -11.78
CA CYS A 12 -28.14 47.51 -11.87
C CYS A 12 -28.44 46.42 -10.84
N ALA A 13 -28.98 45.28 -11.28
CA ALA A 13 -29.05 44.07 -10.45
C ALA A 13 -27.66 43.43 -10.32
N PHE A 14 -27.00 43.64 -9.18
CA PHE A 14 -25.74 43.01 -8.85
C PHE A 14 -26.04 41.56 -8.42
N SER A 15 -25.87 40.60 -9.34
CA SER A 15 -26.02 39.17 -9.06
C SER A 15 -24.84 38.71 -8.22
N LEU A 16 -25.06 38.51 -6.92
CA LEU A 16 -24.08 37.95 -6.00
C LEU A 16 -23.95 36.45 -6.29
N MET A 17 -22.91 36.07 -7.05
CA MET A 17 -22.53 34.67 -7.26
C MET A 17 -21.97 34.11 -5.94
N LEU A 18 -22.80 33.34 -5.21
CA LEU A 18 -22.37 32.55 -4.06
C LEU A 18 -21.40 31.46 -4.53
N LEU A 19 -20.09 31.68 -4.41
CA LEU A 19 -19.08 30.66 -4.49
C LEU A 19 -19.26 29.71 -3.29
N SER A 20 -19.95 28.59 -3.49
CA SER A 20 -19.96 27.51 -2.52
C SER A 20 -18.53 26.94 -2.41
N PRO A 21 -17.95 26.85 -1.20
CA PRO A 21 -16.67 26.19 -1.04
C PRO A 21 -16.85 24.72 -1.44
N MET A 22 -16.17 24.27 -2.50
CA MET A 22 -16.01 22.85 -2.80
C MET A 22 -15.24 22.24 -1.63
N ALA A 23 -15.94 21.53 -0.75
CA ALA A 23 -15.32 20.68 0.25
C ALA A 23 -14.50 19.64 -0.52
N ILE A 24 -13.17 19.74 -0.45
CA ILE A 24 -12.26 18.68 -0.91
C ILE A 24 -12.49 17.53 0.05
N ALA A 25 -13.32 16.58 -0.34
CA ALA A 25 -13.47 15.33 0.38
C ALA A 25 -12.09 14.66 0.37
N ASN A 26 -11.41 14.69 1.51
CA ASN A 26 -10.16 13.97 1.73
C ASN A 26 -10.53 12.49 1.84
N ASN A 27 -10.65 11.83 0.68
CA ASN A 27 -11.12 10.44 0.58
C ASN A 27 -9.96 9.51 0.93
N LYS A 28 -9.61 9.45 2.24
CA LYS A 28 -8.65 8.49 2.77
C LYS A 28 -9.24 7.08 2.65
N SER A 29 -8.41 6.12 2.27
CA SER A 29 -8.81 4.70 2.25
C SER A 29 -9.09 4.21 3.68
N GLN A 30 -10.03 3.27 3.81
CA GLN A 30 -10.41 2.66 5.09
C GLN A 30 -10.43 1.14 4.95
N VAL A 31 -10.12 0.46 6.04
CA VAL A 31 -10.22 -1.00 6.16
C VAL A 31 -10.80 -1.36 7.54
N MET A 32 -11.23 -2.60 7.69
CA MET A 32 -11.63 -3.14 8.99
C MET A 32 -10.43 -3.72 9.72
N MET A 33 -10.39 -3.53 11.03
CA MET A 33 -9.52 -4.24 11.98
C MET A 33 -10.41 -4.95 12.98
N GLY A 34 -10.84 -6.16 12.63
CA GLY A 34 -11.94 -6.83 13.30
C GLY A 34 -13.26 -6.08 13.08
N GLU A 35 -13.89 -5.61 14.15
CA GLU A 35 -15.14 -4.85 14.07
C GLU A 35 -14.93 -3.32 13.93
N LYS A 36 -13.67 -2.84 14.04
CA LYS A 36 -13.36 -1.43 14.00
C LYS A 36 -12.91 -0.99 12.61
N THR A 37 -13.53 0.08 12.09
CA THR A 37 -13.02 0.77 10.88
C THR A 37 -11.79 1.62 11.26
N VAL A 38 -10.72 1.47 10.49
CA VAL A 38 -9.49 2.26 10.62
C VAL A 38 -9.16 2.98 9.32
N THR A 39 -8.57 4.15 9.43
CA THR A 39 -8.20 5.01 8.31
C THR A 39 -6.74 4.77 7.93
N LEU A 40 -6.45 4.80 6.62
CA LEU A 40 -5.11 4.65 6.10
C LEU A 40 -4.54 6.01 5.68
N GLU A 41 -3.26 6.22 5.96
CA GLU A 41 -2.50 7.36 5.47
C GLU A 41 -1.93 7.09 4.09
N GLY A 42 -1.88 8.13 3.24
CA GLY A 42 -1.39 8.04 1.88
C GLY A 42 -2.45 7.62 0.89
N LYS A 43 -2.01 7.11 -0.25
CA LYS A 43 -2.88 6.62 -1.35
C LYS A 43 -2.30 5.34 -1.93
N LEU A 44 -3.16 4.38 -2.22
CA LEU A 44 -2.76 3.19 -2.96
C LEU A 44 -2.15 3.57 -4.31
N PRO A 45 -1.05 2.93 -4.72
CA PRO A 45 -0.49 3.12 -6.05
C PRO A 45 -1.46 2.62 -7.12
N LYS A 46 -1.30 3.08 -8.35
CA LYS A 46 -2.18 2.70 -9.45
C LYS A 46 -1.56 1.56 -10.25
N LEU A 47 -2.40 0.60 -10.66
CA LEU A 47 -2.00 -0.45 -11.58
C LEU A 47 -1.46 0.12 -12.89
N GLU A 48 -0.57 -0.62 -13.54
CA GLU A 48 0.11 -0.30 -14.81
C GLU A 48 1.02 0.95 -14.75
N GLN A 49 1.22 1.54 -13.58
CA GLN A 49 2.17 2.64 -13.36
C GLN A 49 3.44 2.14 -12.69
N MET A 50 4.51 2.93 -12.78
CA MET A 50 5.74 2.68 -12.02
C MET A 50 5.42 2.61 -10.53
N ALA A 51 5.85 1.52 -9.89
CA ALA A 51 5.67 1.33 -8.46
C ALA A 51 6.42 2.42 -7.68
N PRO A 52 5.82 2.96 -6.61
CA PRO A 52 6.49 3.95 -5.77
C PRO A 52 7.80 3.40 -5.19
N ARG A 53 8.87 4.14 -5.29
CA ARG A 53 10.15 3.77 -4.67
C ARG A 53 10.05 3.89 -3.17
N PHE A 54 10.43 2.84 -2.47
CA PHE A 54 10.44 2.80 -1.01
C PHE A 54 11.82 2.45 -0.46
N LYS A 55 11.99 2.73 0.82
CA LYS A 55 13.19 2.43 1.61
C LYS A 55 12.77 1.79 2.93
N VAL A 56 13.28 0.60 3.20
CA VAL A 56 13.06 -0.19 4.43
C VAL A 56 14.40 -0.68 4.97
N VAL A 57 14.44 -1.44 6.05
CA VAL A 57 15.67 -2.04 6.56
C VAL A 57 15.57 -3.57 6.67
N ASP A 58 16.72 -4.22 6.57
CA ASP A 58 16.89 -5.65 6.88
C ASP A 58 17.03 -5.91 8.40
N ASP A 59 17.29 -7.18 8.78
CA ASP A 59 17.49 -7.61 10.17
C ASP A 59 18.78 -7.06 10.84
N LYS A 60 19.63 -6.37 10.07
CA LYS A 60 20.85 -5.70 10.52
C LYS A 60 20.78 -4.18 10.42
N PHE A 61 19.59 -3.63 10.14
CA PHE A 61 19.37 -2.20 9.86
C PHE A 61 20.06 -1.67 8.61
N ASN A 62 20.49 -2.52 7.68
CA ASN A 62 20.97 -2.06 6.39
C ASN A 62 19.79 -1.54 5.57
N PRO A 63 19.91 -0.35 4.94
CA PRO A 63 18.88 0.17 4.05
C PRO A 63 18.68 -0.74 2.84
N ILE A 64 17.43 -1.06 2.54
CA ILE A 64 17.00 -1.81 1.36
C ILE A 64 15.99 -0.95 0.59
N ASN A 65 16.23 -0.75 -0.70
CA ASN A 65 15.39 0.05 -1.58
C ASN A 65 14.71 -0.84 -2.63
N LEU A 66 13.57 -0.43 -3.16
CA LEU A 66 12.95 -1.14 -4.27
C LEU A 66 13.91 -1.30 -5.47
N THR A 67 14.78 -0.32 -5.71
CA THR A 67 15.76 -0.34 -6.80
C THR A 67 16.82 -1.42 -6.68
N ASP A 68 17.04 -1.99 -5.50
CA ASP A 68 18.00 -3.08 -5.28
C ASP A 68 17.53 -4.40 -5.91
N PHE A 69 16.25 -4.46 -6.30
CA PHE A 69 15.63 -5.59 -6.96
C PHE A 69 15.34 -5.35 -8.45
N LYS A 70 16.01 -4.35 -9.07
CA LYS A 70 15.80 -4.04 -10.49
C LYS A 70 15.97 -5.26 -11.40
N GLY A 71 15.07 -5.44 -12.35
CA GLY A 71 15.05 -6.57 -13.28
C GLY A 71 14.47 -7.86 -12.70
N LYS A 72 13.91 -7.82 -11.50
CA LYS A 72 13.22 -8.94 -10.86
C LYS A 72 11.71 -8.67 -10.79
N THR A 73 10.93 -9.73 -10.87
CA THR A 73 9.51 -9.69 -10.49
C THR A 73 9.40 -9.81 -8.98
N ILE A 74 8.67 -8.91 -8.35
CA ILE A 74 8.63 -8.79 -6.90
C ILE A 74 7.20 -8.98 -6.42
N LEU A 75 6.95 -9.97 -5.55
CA LEU A 75 5.75 -10.05 -4.75
C LEU A 75 6.02 -9.42 -3.38
N ILE A 76 5.24 -8.41 -3.01
CA ILE A 76 5.30 -7.76 -1.69
C ILE A 76 4.07 -8.16 -0.89
N SER A 77 4.30 -8.77 0.26
CA SER A 77 3.32 -9.14 1.27
C SER A 77 3.42 -8.16 2.43
N ALA A 78 2.52 -7.17 2.49
CA ALA A 78 2.41 -6.25 3.62
C ALA A 78 1.55 -6.87 4.72
N VAL A 79 2.03 -6.83 5.95
CA VAL A 79 1.34 -7.40 7.12
C VAL A 79 1.36 -6.44 8.31
N PRO A 80 0.31 -6.39 9.15
CA PRO A 80 0.28 -5.58 10.36
C PRO A 80 1.41 -5.88 11.34
N SER A 81 1.57 -7.13 11.75
CA SER A 81 2.65 -7.58 12.63
C SER A 81 2.83 -9.09 12.58
N LEU A 82 4.07 -9.55 12.50
CA LEU A 82 4.46 -10.97 12.50
C LEU A 82 4.11 -11.70 13.80
N ASP A 83 3.92 -10.97 14.89
CA ASP A 83 3.50 -11.52 16.17
C ASP A 83 1.99 -11.90 16.21
N THR A 84 1.27 -11.80 15.07
CA THR A 84 -0.14 -12.22 14.95
C THR A 84 -0.29 -13.47 14.09
N GLY A 85 -1.26 -14.35 14.44
CA GLY A 85 -1.42 -15.65 13.80
C GLY A 85 -1.61 -15.58 12.27
N VAL A 86 -2.49 -14.70 11.77
CA VAL A 86 -2.75 -14.55 10.32
C VAL A 86 -1.51 -14.07 9.58
N CYS A 87 -0.76 -13.11 10.15
CA CYS A 87 0.47 -12.59 9.52
C CYS A 87 1.57 -13.65 9.47
N ALA A 88 1.74 -14.43 10.56
CA ALA A 88 2.68 -15.54 10.59
C ALA A 88 2.34 -16.59 9.52
N LEU A 89 1.07 -16.99 9.42
CA LEU A 89 0.62 -17.94 8.40
C LEU A 89 0.81 -17.42 6.99
N GLN A 90 0.49 -16.14 6.73
CA GLN A 90 0.71 -15.51 5.43
C GLN A 90 2.19 -15.53 5.02
N THR A 91 3.08 -15.16 5.94
CA THR A 91 4.52 -15.13 5.69
C THR A 91 5.06 -16.53 5.41
N LYS A 92 4.64 -17.54 6.20
CA LYS A 92 5.00 -18.94 5.99
C LYS A 92 4.47 -19.49 4.67
N ARG A 93 3.25 -19.13 4.27
CA ARG A 93 2.68 -19.53 2.97
C ARG A 93 3.56 -19.04 1.83
N PHE A 94 3.91 -17.76 1.78
CA PHE A 94 4.79 -17.25 0.72
C PHE A 94 6.20 -17.81 0.79
N ASN A 95 6.73 -18.08 1.99
CA ASN A 95 8.02 -18.75 2.15
C ASN A 95 8.04 -20.17 1.57
N SER A 96 6.92 -20.89 1.63
CA SER A 96 6.81 -22.23 1.00
C SER A 96 6.58 -22.15 -0.50
N GLU A 97 5.89 -21.12 -0.98
CA GLU A 97 5.51 -20.99 -2.40
C GLU A 97 6.65 -20.46 -3.29
N VAL A 98 7.56 -19.66 -2.75
CA VAL A 98 8.60 -18.98 -3.57
C VAL A 98 9.47 -19.97 -4.35
N GLY A 99 9.73 -21.17 -3.81
CA GLY A 99 10.50 -22.21 -4.48
C GLY A 99 9.84 -22.80 -5.75
N HIS A 100 8.57 -22.53 -5.99
CA HIS A 100 7.84 -22.94 -7.19
C HIS A 100 7.98 -21.95 -8.35
N PHE A 101 8.71 -20.84 -8.15
CA PHE A 101 8.93 -19.79 -9.13
C PHE A 101 10.40 -19.76 -9.56
N SER A 102 10.68 -19.07 -10.67
CA SER A 102 12.06 -18.91 -11.15
C SER A 102 12.89 -18.01 -10.22
N ASP A 103 14.20 -18.07 -10.33
CA ASP A 103 15.15 -17.21 -9.58
C ASP A 103 14.99 -15.71 -9.88
N ASN A 104 14.16 -15.36 -10.89
CA ASN A 104 13.81 -14.00 -11.21
C ASN A 104 12.67 -13.45 -10.34
N VAL A 105 12.01 -14.29 -9.55
CA VAL A 105 10.97 -13.86 -8.59
C VAL A 105 11.58 -13.68 -7.20
N ILE A 106 11.26 -12.57 -6.58
CA ILE A 106 11.58 -12.29 -5.19
C ILE A 106 10.29 -12.06 -4.42
N MET A 107 10.15 -12.70 -3.28
CA MET A 107 9.05 -12.43 -2.36
C MET A 107 9.57 -11.69 -1.13
N LEU A 108 8.88 -10.60 -0.80
CA LEU A 108 9.17 -9.74 0.35
C LEU A 108 7.99 -9.78 1.31
N THR A 109 8.24 -9.94 2.60
CA THR A 109 7.27 -9.59 3.64
C THR A 109 7.72 -8.29 4.31
N ILE A 110 6.82 -7.30 4.38
CA ILE A 110 7.10 -5.99 5.00
C ILE A 110 6.11 -5.76 6.14
N SER A 111 6.63 -5.38 7.30
CA SER A 111 5.84 -4.95 8.46
C SER A 111 6.54 -3.79 9.17
N THR A 112 5.86 -3.19 10.14
CA THR A 112 6.46 -2.17 11.00
C THR A 112 7.09 -2.76 12.26
N ASP A 113 7.15 -4.09 12.38
CA ASP A 113 7.90 -4.76 13.44
C ASP A 113 9.37 -4.35 13.41
N LEU A 114 9.99 -4.26 14.59
CA LEU A 114 11.41 -3.97 14.69
C LEU A 114 12.24 -5.11 14.07
N PRO A 115 13.39 -4.82 13.43
CA PRO A 115 14.28 -5.84 12.86
C PRO A 115 14.63 -6.98 13.80
N PHE A 116 14.77 -6.70 15.10
CA PHE A 116 15.03 -7.72 16.12
C PHE A 116 13.89 -8.73 16.27
N ALA A 117 12.63 -8.24 16.23
CA ALA A 117 11.45 -9.10 16.32
C ALA A 117 11.30 -9.93 15.04
N GLN A 118 11.50 -9.33 13.88
CA GLN A 118 11.49 -10.03 12.59
C GLN A 118 12.55 -11.12 12.52
N LYS A 119 13.78 -10.85 12.97
CA LYS A 119 14.86 -11.85 13.04
C LYS A 119 14.49 -13.04 13.93
N ARG A 120 13.93 -12.76 15.12
CA ARG A 120 13.47 -13.82 16.03
C ARG A 120 12.36 -14.66 15.39
N PHE A 121 11.36 -14.00 14.75
CA PHE A 121 10.29 -14.68 14.05
C PHE A 121 10.83 -15.60 12.95
N CYS A 122 11.67 -15.09 12.04
CA CYS A 122 12.24 -15.88 10.95
C CYS A 122 12.97 -17.12 11.46
N LYS A 123 13.74 -16.97 12.55
CA LYS A 123 14.46 -18.11 13.17
C LYS A 123 13.52 -19.15 13.76
N VAL A 124 12.45 -18.72 14.46
CA VAL A 124 11.51 -19.63 15.13
C VAL A 124 10.62 -20.35 14.13
N GLU A 125 10.17 -19.63 13.08
CA GLU A 125 9.23 -20.14 12.08
C GLU A 125 9.90 -20.72 10.82
N ASN A 126 11.25 -20.79 10.80
CA ASN A 126 12.05 -21.29 9.66
C ASN A 126 11.73 -20.56 8.34
N VAL A 127 11.62 -19.23 8.39
CA VAL A 127 11.41 -18.38 7.22
C VAL A 127 12.77 -17.98 6.64
N GLU A 128 13.20 -18.65 5.57
CA GLU A 128 14.54 -18.51 4.98
C GLU A 128 14.53 -18.20 3.48
N ASN A 129 13.42 -18.51 2.79
CA ASN A 129 13.36 -18.42 1.32
C ASN A 129 12.87 -17.06 0.81
N ILE A 130 12.30 -16.23 1.67
CA ILE A 130 11.84 -14.88 1.35
C ILE A 130 12.61 -13.84 2.18
N LYS A 131 12.53 -12.57 1.79
CA LYS A 131 13.11 -11.48 2.59
C LYS A 131 12.04 -10.87 3.48
N VAL A 132 12.31 -10.80 4.77
CA VAL A 132 11.48 -10.10 5.75
C VAL A 132 12.15 -8.78 6.08
N LEU A 133 11.44 -7.67 5.84
CA LEU A 133 11.97 -6.31 5.88
C LEU A 133 11.12 -5.42 6.79
N SER A 134 11.77 -4.48 7.45
CA SER A 134 11.13 -3.60 8.43
C SER A 134 10.95 -2.18 7.89
N ASP A 135 9.72 -1.69 7.94
CA ASP A 135 9.37 -0.30 7.67
C ASP A 135 9.37 0.58 8.95
N SER A 136 9.91 0.05 10.07
CA SER A 136 9.88 0.73 11.37
C SER A 136 10.67 2.03 11.43
N VAL A 137 11.72 2.17 10.61
CA VAL A 137 12.65 3.32 10.69
C VAL A 137 12.07 4.57 10.05
N TRP A 138 11.56 4.46 8.82
CA TRP A 138 11.12 5.62 8.05
C TRP A 138 9.63 5.64 7.74
N ARG A 139 8.91 4.54 7.90
CA ARG A 139 7.50 4.39 7.49
C ARG A 139 7.26 4.68 5.99
N ASP A 140 8.34 4.69 5.22
CA ASP A 140 8.39 5.15 3.83
C ASP A 140 7.58 4.25 2.89
N PHE A 141 7.59 2.93 3.13
CA PHE A 141 6.76 1.99 2.39
C PHE A 141 5.26 2.19 2.72
N GLY A 142 4.92 2.22 4.00
CA GLY A 142 3.54 2.37 4.45
C GLY A 142 2.89 3.65 3.93
N GLU A 143 3.59 4.78 3.99
CA GLU A 143 3.11 6.07 3.49
C GLU A 143 2.94 6.06 1.97
N LYS A 144 3.96 5.61 1.21
CA LYS A 144 3.95 5.64 -0.25
C LYS A 144 2.98 4.65 -0.90
N TYR A 145 2.70 3.55 -0.20
CA TYR A 145 1.75 2.54 -0.66
C TYR A 145 0.35 2.70 -0.05
N GLY A 146 0.14 3.74 0.76
CA GLY A 146 -1.16 4.06 1.35
C GLY A 146 -1.65 3.00 2.32
N LEU A 147 -0.74 2.39 3.09
CA LEU A 147 -1.03 1.28 3.98
C LEU A 147 -0.89 1.60 5.46
N LEU A 148 -0.29 2.74 5.81
CA LEU A 148 -0.05 3.07 7.21
C LEU A 148 -1.38 3.35 7.91
N ILE A 149 -1.71 2.56 8.94
CA ILE A 149 -2.94 2.74 9.73
C ILE A 149 -2.74 3.92 10.69
N GLU A 150 -3.58 4.94 10.53
CA GLU A 150 -3.58 6.16 11.33
C GLU A 150 -3.70 5.82 12.82
N ASP A 151 -2.90 6.46 13.67
CA ASP A 151 -2.82 6.27 15.12
C ASP A 151 -2.31 4.90 15.62
N TYR A 152 -2.11 3.92 14.74
CA TYR A 152 -1.58 2.60 15.11
C TYR A 152 -0.11 2.41 14.71
N GLY A 153 0.31 3.05 13.64
CA GLY A 153 1.65 2.87 13.09
C GLY A 153 1.91 1.45 12.55
N LEU A 154 0.85 0.69 12.30
CA LEU A 154 0.88 -0.62 11.66
C LEU A 154 0.58 -0.49 10.16
N LEU A 155 0.97 -1.49 9.37
CA LEU A 155 0.55 -1.57 7.98
C LEU A 155 -0.81 -2.29 7.87
N ALA A 156 -1.66 -1.83 6.97
CA ALA A 156 -2.79 -2.63 6.50
C ALA A 156 -2.28 -3.84 5.73
N ARG A 157 -3.08 -4.93 5.73
CA ARG A 157 -2.75 -6.14 4.98
C ARG A 157 -2.99 -5.93 3.50
N ALA A 158 -1.95 -6.16 2.69
CA ALA A 158 -2.03 -6.00 1.24
C ALA A 158 -1.02 -6.91 0.52
N ILE A 159 -1.30 -7.19 -0.76
CA ILE A 159 -0.38 -7.84 -1.68
C ILE A 159 -0.15 -6.92 -2.87
N PHE A 160 1.10 -6.80 -3.31
CA PHE A 160 1.47 -6.12 -4.54
C PHE A 160 2.37 -7.01 -5.38
N ILE A 161 2.26 -6.94 -6.71
CA ILE A 161 3.22 -7.57 -7.61
C ILE A 161 3.73 -6.51 -8.57
N ILE A 162 5.05 -6.40 -8.65
CA ILE A 162 5.78 -5.47 -9.49
C ILE A 162 6.56 -6.30 -10.51
N ASP A 163 6.43 -5.97 -11.80
CA ASP A 163 7.17 -6.65 -12.86
C ASP A 163 8.65 -6.24 -12.92
N ALA A 164 9.42 -6.89 -13.80
CA ALA A 164 10.86 -6.63 -13.98
C ALA A 164 11.16 -5.20 -14.48
N GLU A 165 10.20 -4.55 -15.14
CA GLU A 165 10.27 -3.16 -15.61
C GLU A 165 9.95 -2.17 -14.49
N GLY A 166 9.48 -2.64 -13.33
CA GLY A 166 9.14 -1.82 -12.16
C GLY A 166 7.70 -1.30 -12.17
N LYS A 167 6.81 -1.85 -12.99
CA LYS A 167 5.39 -1.48 -13.02
C LYS A 167 4.58 -2.34 -12.06
N LEU A 168 3.61 -1.73 -11.39
CA LEU A 168 2.66 -2.44 -10.55
C LEU A 168 1.64 -3.18 -11.40
N LYS A 169 1.64 -4.51 -11.33
CA LYS A 169 0.78 -5.40 -12.13
C LYS A 169 -0.38 -6.01 -11.36
N TYR A 170 -0.24 -6.13 -10.05
CA TYR A 170 -1.28 -6.65 -9.17
C TYR A 170 -1.29 -5.89 -7.84
N GLN A 171 -2.48 -5.67 -7.31
CA GLN A 171 -2.65 -5.19 -5.95
C GLN A 171 -3.93 -5.74 -5.33
N GLU A 172 -3.85 -6.05 -4.05
CA GLU A 172 -4.96 -6.40 -3.19
C GLU A 172 -4.80 -5.67 -1.86
N LEU A 173 -5.77 -4.86 -1.49
CA LEU A 173 -5.92 -4.35 -0.12
C LEU A 173 -7.00 -5.20 0.54
N VAL A 174 -6.64 -5.95 1.58
CA VAL A 174 -7.57 -6.85 2.28
C VAL A 174 -8.57 -6.01 3.08
N PRO A 175 -9.90 -6.15 2.84
CA PRO A 175 -10.91 -5.30 3.45
C PRO A 175 -10.95 -5.38 4.97
N ASN A 176 -10.64 -6.55 5.53
CA ASN A 176 -10.46 -6.74 6.97
C ASN A 176 -9.07 -7.31 7.24
N ILE A 177 -8.20 -6.52 7.87
CA ILE A 177 -6.80 -6.89 8.10
C ILE A 177 -6.61 -8.11 8.99
N THR A 178 -7.66 -8.60 9.65
CA THR A 178 -7.64 -9.85 10.44
C THR A 178 -7.90 -11.09 9.60
N GLU A 179 -8.24 -10.92 8.31
CA GLU A 179 -8.50 -12.00 7.37
C GLU A 179 -7.28 -12.26 6.48
N HIS A 180 -7.27 -13.42 5.82
CA HIS A 180 -6.23 -13.77 4.85
C HIS A 180 -6.45 -13.03 3.51
N PRO A 181 -5.35 -12.73 2.78
CA PRO A 181 -5.47 -12.30 1.39
C PRO A 181 -5.90 -13.47 0.48
N ASN A 182 -6.27 -13.17 -0.74
CA ASN A 182 -6.51 -14.18 -1.76
C ASN A 182 -5.17 -14.70 -2.32
N TYR A 183 -4.59 -15.71 -1.66
CA TYR A 183 -3.31 -16.31 -2.07
C TYR A 183 -3.33 -16.83 -3.49
N ASP A 184 -4.41 -17.52 -3.89
CA ASP A 184 -4.49 -18.16 -5.21
C ASP A 184 -4.52 -17.10 -6.32
N ALA A 185 -5.29 -16.02 -6.14
CA ALA A 185 -5.30 -14.91 -7.09
C ALA A 185 -3.93 -14.23 -7.21
N ALA A 186 -3.23 -14.00 -6.09
CA ALA A 186 -1.90 -13.40 -6.09
C ALA A 186 -0.87 -14.29 -6.79
N LEU A 187 -0.85 -15.60 -6.48
CA LEU A 187 0.09 -16.54 -7.07
C LEU A 187 -0.19 -16.79 -8.56
N GLU A 188 -1.45 -16.81 -8.98
CA GLU A 188 -1.82 -16.93 -10.40
C GLU A 188 -1.42 -15.67 -11.19
N ALA A 189 -1.66 -14.48 -10.63
CA ALA A 189 -1.18 -13.23 -11.22
C ALA A 189 0.36 -13.25 -11.38
N LEU A 190 1.09 -13.73 -10.37
CA LEU A 190 2.54 -13.85 -10.42
C LEU A 190 3.01 -14.79 -11.54
N LYS A 191 2.36 -15.97 -11.70
CA LYS A 191 2.65 -16.90 -12.81
C LYS A 191 2.41 -16.26 -14.16
N THR A 192 1.29 -15.56 -14.32
CA THR A 192 0.94 -14.88 -15.57
C THR A 192 1.98 -13.83 -15.97
N ILE A 193 2.45 -13.03 -15.00
CA ILE A 193 3.48 -12.01 -15.23
C ILE A 193 4.81 -12.65 -15.67
N GLN A 194 5.20 -13.78 -15.06
CA GLN A 194 6.44 -14.48 -15.44
C GLN A 194 6.43 -15.01 -16.89
N VAL A 195 5.29 -15.48 -17.37
CA VAL A 195 5.17 -16.02 -18.75
C VAL A 195 5.26 -14.90 -19.80
N GLN A 196 5.01 -13.67 -19.43
CA GLN A 196 5.02 -12.48 -20.32
C GLN A 196 6.40 -11.79 -20.39
N GLN A 197 7.37 -12.23 -19.61
CA GLN A 197 8.75 -11.73 -19.57
C GLN A 197 9.71 -12.69 -20.28
#